data_320de74358ab1a104e8ef96b3296d2cf
#
_entry.id   320de74358ab1a104e8ef96b3296d2cf
#
_cell.length_a   1.000
_cell.length_b   1.000
_cell.length_c   1.000
_cell.angle_alpha   90.00
_cell.angle_beta   90.00
_cell.angle_gamma   90.00
#
_symmetry.space_group_name_H-M   'P 1'
#
loop_
_entity.id
_entity.type
_entity.pdbx_description
1 polymer ?
#
loop_
_entity_poly.entity_id
_entity_poly.type
_entity_poly.pdbx_seq_one_letter_code
_entity_poly.pdbx_strand_id
1 'polypeptide(L)'
;MKLKTLSKIMFIGLMTTAARILGQMAIPPASQSALPPSFLAENGIMPLAFTIYGFFAYSAICSMFLLIRKRHYGNRIIQGLQYGFCCCAIWVVYLLEPLPHVAPVDQLTYPLADSFALVVMGILTGLLLGKTQAETSRRKNKNTVLPVLAIAACFVSWRTIQYLVIDIYSSFDIEPVQTMAWCFLAGLVIALIMAWINMYIDAECRIKQSLILGGLLFGLNLLLFNFFMPLVFAVDVIDLIIRT
;
A
#
# COMPACT_ATOMS: atom_id res chain seq x y z
N MET A 1 -16.21 -17.82 -0.75
CA MET A 1 -16.72 -16.44 -1.04
C MET A 1 -17.94 -16.58 -1.96
N LYS A 2 -19.05 -15.82 -1.73
CA LYS A 2 -20.22 -15.88 -2.61
C LYS A 2 -19.87 -15.22 -3.97
N LEU A 3 -20.34 -15.78 -5.10
CA LEU A 3 -20.07 -15.28 -6.46
C LEU A 3 -20.36 -13.77 -6.60
N LYS A 4 -21.46 -13.29 -6.03
CA LYS A 4 -21.82 -11.86 -5.99
C LYS A 4 -20.76 -10.96 -5.30
N THR A 5 -20.06 -11.48 -4.28
CA THR A 5 -18.98 -10.72 -3.61
C THR A 5 -17.73 -10.67 -4.48
N LEU A 6 -17.38 -11.77 -5.15
CA LEU A 6 -16.27 -11.82 -6.09
C LEU A 6 -16.47 -10.82 -7.25
N SER A 7 -17.64 -10.82 -7.88
CA SER A 7 -17.97 -9.89 -8.96
C SER A 7 -17.82 -8.41 -8.53
N LYS A 8 -18.25 -8.07 -7.30
CA LYS A 8 -18.07 -6.72 -6.75
C LYS A 8 -16.59 -6.35 -6.58
N ILE A 9 -15.78 -7.28 -6.06
CA ILE A 9 -14.34 -7.07 -5.87
C ILE A 9 -13.65 -6.84 -7.22
N MET A 10 -13.95 -7.67 -8.21
CA MET A 10 -13.40 -7.51 -9.56
C MET A 10 -13.82 -6.19 -10.21
N PHE A 11 -15.07 -5.77 -10.02
CA PHE A 11 -15.55 -4.48 -10.50
C PHE A 11 -14.80 -3.32 -9.83
N ILE A 12 -14.58 -3.36 -8.50
CA ILE A 12 -13.81 -2.35 -7.79
C ILE A 12 -12.37 -2.31 -8.31
N GLY A 13 -11.72 -3.47 -8.48
CA GLY A 13 -10.37 -3.55 -9.01
C GLY A 13 -10.27 -2.92 -10.41
N LEU A 14 -11.22 -3.22 -11.30
CA LEU A 14 -11.27 -2.65 -12.64
C LEU A 14 -11.41 -1.12 -12.62
N MET A 15 -12.35 -0.60 -11.84
CA MET A 15 -12.60 0.84 -11.74
C MET A 15 -11.44 1.59 -11.08
N THR A 16 -10.79 0.97 -10.10
CA THR A 16 -9.59 1.54 -9.46
C THR A 16 -8.42 1.59 -10.43
N THR A 17 -8.21 0.54 -11.22
CA THR A 17 -7.18 0.52 -12.27
C THR A 17 -7.45 1.59 -13.32
N ALA A 18 -8.69 1.74 -13.76
CA ALA A 18 -9.07 2.80 -14.71
C ALA A 18 -8.81 4.20 -14.10
N ALA A 19 -9.18 4.42 -12.83
CA ALA A 19 -8.90 5.68 -12.13
C ALA A 19 -7.39 5.96 -12.04
N ARG A 20 -6.57 4.92 -11.77
CA ARG A 20 -5.09 5.05 -11.73
C ARG A 20 -4.51 5.43 -13.09
N ILE A 21 -4.99 4.80 -14.16
CA ILE A 21 -4.56 5.10 -15.53
C ILE A 21 -4.95 6.55 -15.89
N LEU A 22 -6.17 6.97 -15.60
CA LEU A 22 -6.62 8.35 -15.84
C LEU A 22 -5.77 9.35 -15.06
N GLY A 23 -5.47 9.07 -13.79
CA GLY A 23 -4.56 9.88 -12.99
C GLY A 23 -3.17 9.99 -13.61
N GLN A 24 -2.61 8.87 -14.12
CA GLN A 24 -1.31 8.87 -14.81
C GLN A 24 -1.32 9.67 -16.12
N MET A 25 -2.41 9.62 -16.89
CA MET A 25 -2.53 10.38 -18.15
C MET A 25 -2.57 11.90 -17.90
N ALA A 26 -2.97 12.34 -16.71
CA ALA A 26 -2.99 13.75 -16.31
C ALA A 26 -1.61 14.26 -15.85
N ILE A 27 -0.62 13.37 -15.69
CA ILE A 27 0.73 13.69 -15.20
C ILE A 27 1.69 13.75 -16.39
N PRO A 28 2.58 14.75 -16.45
CA PRO A 28 3.64 14.77 -17.46
C PRO A 28 4.51 13.51 -17.38
N PRO A 29 4.97 12.96 -18.52
CA PRO A 29 5.87 11.82 -18.47
C PRO A 29 7.17 12.21 -17.76
N ALA A 30 7.56 11.40 -16.77
CA ALA A 30 8.82 11.55 -16.08
C ALA A 30 10.00 11.18 -17.00
N SER A 31 11.05 11.97 -16.96
CA SER A 31 12.33 11.63 -17.59
C SER A 31 13.31 11.23 -16.48
N GLN A 32 13.56 9.94 -16.34
CA GLN A 32 14.64 9.42 -15.50
C GLN A 32 15.59 8.56 -16.33
N SER A 33 16.85 8.47 -15.93
CA SER A 33 17.91 7.69 -16.61
C SER A 33 18.65 6.75 -15.67
N ALA A 34 18.28 6.70 -14.38
CA ALA A 34 18.96 5.91 -13.37
C ALA A 34 18.68 4.39 -13.50
N LEU A 35 17.48 4.02 -13.98
CA LEU A 35 17.10 2.64 -14.21
C LEU A 35 16.77 2.39 -15.68
N PRO A 36 17.24 1.27 -16.28
CA PRO A 36 16.84 0.90 -17.63
C PRO A 36 15.37 0.51 -17.67
N PRO A 37 14.68 0.69 -18.80
CA PRO A 37 13.30 0.26 -18.97
C PRO A 37 13.20 -1.26 -18.84
N SER A 38 12.04 -1.74 -18.39
CA SER A 38 11.74 -3.17 -18.35
C SER A 38 11.54 -3.72 -19.76
N PHE A 39 11.66 -5.05 -19.92
CA PHE A 39 11.30 -5.73 -21.16
C PHE A 39 9.88 -5.37 -21.66
N LEU A 40 8.93 -5.19 -20.74
CA LEU A 40 7.56 -4.80 -21.07
C LEU A 40 7.47 -3.36 -21.61
N ALA A 41 8.27 -2.46 -21.04
CA ALA A 41 8.33 -1.07 -21.47
C ALA A 41 9.02 -0.93 -22.84
N GLU A 42 10.15 -1.63 -23.06
CA GLU A 42 10.88 -1.64 -24.34
C GLU A 42 10.02 -2.15 -25.51
N ASN A 43 9.18 -3.15 -25.26
CA ASN A 43 8.32 -3.75 -26.29
C ASN A 43 6.94 -3.07 -26.39
N GLY A 44 6.69 -1.98 -25.68
CA GLY A 44 5.41 -1.27 -25.72
C GLY A 44 4.23 -2.02 -25.10
N ILE A 45 4.49 -3.11 -24.35
CA ILE A 45 3.46 -3.98 -23.73
C ILE A 45 3.13 -3.49 -22.30
N MET A 46 3.91 -2.56 -21.75
CA MET A 46 3.76 -2.07 -20.39
C MET A 46 2.34 -1.60 -20.04
N PRO A 47 1.60 -0.85 -20.90
CA PRO A 47 0.24 -0.41 -20.57
C PRO A 47 -0.73 -1.58 -20.37
N LEU A 48 -0.59 -2.64 -21.18
CA LEU A 48 -1.41 -3.85 -21.04
C LEU A 48 -1.07 -4.62 -19.77
N ALA A 49 0.22 -4.84 -19.52
CA ALA A 49 0.71 -5.51 -18.32
C ALA A 49 0.30 -4.75 -17.03
N PHE A 50 0.43 -3.43 -17.04
CA PHE A 50 -0.01 -2.56 -15.93
C PHE A 50 -1.52 -2.67 -15.69
N THR A 51 -2.33 -2.70 -16.75
CA THR A 51 -3.79 -2.84 -16.66
C THR A 51 -4.17 -4.19 -16.04
N ILE A 52 -3.57 -5.28 -16.52
CA ILE A 52 -3.84 -6.64 -16.01
C ILE A 52 -3.37 -6.75 -14.55
N TYR A 53 -2.14 -6.34 -14.27
CA TYR A 53 -1.59 -6.40 -12.92
C TYR A 53 -2.40 -5.54 -11.94
N GLY A 54 -2.67 -4.28 -12.29
CA GLY A 54 -3.45 -3.35 -11.48
C GLY A 54 -4.84 -3.90 -11.16
N PHE A 55 -5.51 -4.49 -12.14
CA PHE A 55 -6.82 -5.13 -11.94
C PHE A 55 -6.76 -6.20 -10.83
N PHE A 56 -5.78 -7.10 -10.86
CA PHE A 56 -5.63 -8.13 -9.84
C PHE A 56 -5.13 -7.58 -8.50
N ALA A 57 -4.17 -6.67 -8.51
CA ALA A 57 -3.61 -6.05 -7.32
C ALA A 57 -4.67 -5.27 -6.53
N TYR A 58 -5.41 -4.37 -7.19
CA TYR A 58 -6.48 -3.61 -6.52
C TYR A 58 -7.65 -4.49 -6.11
N SER A 59 -7.97 -5.54 -6.87
CA SER A 59 -8.96 -6.54 -6.44
C SER A 59 -8.53 -7.27 -5.17
N ALA A 60 -7.26 -7.66 -5.07
CA ALA A 60 -6.70 -8.29 -3.88
C ALA A 60 -6.74 -7.33 -2.67
N ILE A 61 -6.25 -6.09 -2.84
CA ILE A 61 -6.27 -5.07 -1.77
C ILE A 61 -7.70 -4.80 -1.31
N CYS A 62 -8.64 -4.58 -2.23
CA CYS A 62 -10.05 -4.39 -1.91
C CYS A 62 -10.64 -5.59 -1.14
N SER A 63 -10.25 -6.82 -1.50
CA SER A 63 -10.73 -8.04 -0.83
C SER A 63 -10.34 -8.10 0.65
N MET A 64 -9.19 -7.53 1.02
CA MET A 64 -8.72 -7.49 2.40
C MET A 64 -9.63 -6.68 3.33
N PHE A 65 -10.41 -5.73 2.81
CA PHE A 65 -11.44 -5.03 3.57
C PHE A 65 -12.44 -5.99 4.23
N LEU A 66 -12.69 -7.16 3.62
CA LEU A 66 -13.58 -8.17 4.19
C LEU A 66 -13.10 -8.71 5.55
N LEU A 67 -11.78 -8.63 5.84
CA LEU A 67 -11.19 -9.09 7.09
C LEU A 67 -11.57 -8.17 8.27
N ILE A 68 -11.75 -6.87 7.99
CA ILE A 68 -12.01 -5.87 9.04
C ILE A 68 -13.47 -5.40 9.09
N ARG A 69 -14.24 -5.55 8.01
CA ARG A 69 -15.59 -4.96 7.87
C ARG A 69 -16.58 -5.41 8.93
N LYS A 70 -16.42 -6.59 9.53
CA LYS A 70 -17.35 -7.13 10.53
C LYS A 70 -17.37 -6.31 11.82
N ARG A 71 -16.23 -5.74 12.19
CA ARG A 71 -16.05 -4.92 13.39
C ARG A 71 -15.94 -3.43 13.07
N HIS A 72 -15.96 -3.08 11.81
CA HIS A 72 -15.91 -1.69 11.37
C HIS A 72 -17.32 -1.12 11.41
N TYR A 73 -17.60 -0.25 12.37
CA TYR A 73 -18.93 0.34 12.58
C TYR A 73 -19.10 1.65 11.82
N GLY A 74 -20.35 2.13 11.77
CA GLY A 74 -20.72 3.40 11.16
C GLY A 74 -21.25 3.28 9.73
N ASN A 75 -21.22 4.41 9.03
CA ASN A 75 -21.68 4.49 7.64
C ASN A 75 -20.75 3.69 6.71
N ARG A 76 -21.35 2.87 5.83
CA ARG A 76 -20.63 2.02 4.88
C ARG A 76 -19.60 2.78 4.02
N ILE A 77 -19.91 4.01 3.58
CA ILE A 77 -19.00 4.82 2.75
C ILE A 77 -17.80 5.26 3.58
N ILE A 78 -18.02 5.71 4.82
CA ILE A 78 -16.96 6.10 5.74
C ILE A 78 -16.02 4.91 6.03
N GLN A 79 -16.57 3.71 6.21
CA GLN A 79 -15.77 2.49 6.40
C GLN A 79 -14.81 2.26 5.23
N GLY A 80 -15.32 2.34 4.01
CA GLY A 80 -14.51 2.17 2.80
C GLY A 80 -13.48 3.29 2.60
N LEU A 81 -13.86 4.55 2.84
CA LEU A 81 -12.95 5.69 2.78
C LEU A 81 -11.81 5.60 3.80
N GLN A 82 -12.12 5.20 5.03
CA GLN A 82 -11.10 5.00 6.07
C GLN A 82 -10.12 3.88 5.70
N TYR A 83 -10.61 2.78 5.13
CA TYR A 83 -9.76 1.72 4.61
C TYR A 83 -8.90 2.19 3.44
N GLY A 84 -9.52 2.87 2.46
CA GLY A 84 -8.81 3.46 1.33
C GLY A 84 -7.74 4.47 1.75
N PHE A 85 -8.04 5.28 2.77
CA PHE A 85 -7.07 6.22 3.36
C PHE A 85 -5.88 5.48 4.01
N CYS A 86 -6.11 4.37 4.71
CA CYS A 86 -5.01 3.58 5.26
C CYS A 86 -4.10 3.01 4.17
N CYS A 87 -4.68 2.44 3.10
CA CYS A 87 -3.91 1.97 1.96
C CYS A 87 -3.14 3.13 1.30
N CYS A 88 -3.81 4.27 1.10
CA CYS A 88 -3.23 5.48 0.53
C CYS A 88 -2.04 5.97 1.36
N ALA A 89 -2.17 6.10 2.67
CA ALA A 89 -1.11 6.60 3.52
C ALA A 89 0.13 5.68 3.52
N ILE A 90 -0.06 4.35 3.46
CA ILE A 90 1.04 3.40 3.30
C ILE A 90 1.73 3.61 1.95
N TRP A 91 0.99 3.67 0.85
CA TRP A 91 1.57 3.82 -0.48
C TRP A 91 2.26 5.17 -0.65
N VAL A 92 1.64 6.25 -0.21
CA VAL A 92 2.23 7.60 -0.27
C VAL A 92 3.55 7.66 0.49
N VAL A 93 3.61 7.11 1.72
CA VAL A 93 4.85 7.15 2.48
C VAL A 93 5.97 6.34 1.82
N TYR A 94 5.63 5.22 1.15
CA TYR A 94 6.60 4.45 0.37
C TYR A 94 7.04 5.17 -0.91
N LEU A 95 6.14 5.86 -1.61
CA LEU A 95 6.48 6.68 -2.79
C LEU A 95 7.36 7.90 -2.46
N LEU A 96 7.37 8.32 -1.19
CA LEU A 96 8.25 9.37 -0.70
C LEU A 96 9.66 8.85 -0.31
N GLU A 97 9.95 7.56 -0.47
CA GLU A 97 11.31 7.03 -0.28
C GLU A 97 12.27 7.74 -1.23
N PRO A 98 13.37 8.32 -0.73
CA PRO A 98 14.40 8.88 -1.59
C PRO A 98 15.06 7.76 -2.39
N LEU A 99 14.81 7.70 -3.69
CA LEU A 99 15.39 6.71 -4.59
C LEU A 99 16.10 7.43 -5.75
N PRO A 100 17.25 6.93 -6.22
CA PRO A 100 18.08 7.62 -7.23
C PRO A 100 17.34 7.90 -8.55
N HIS A 101 16.30 7.13 -8.88
CA HIS A 101 15.53 7.28 -10.12
C HIS A 101 14.30 8.19 -9.98
N VAL A 102 13.97 8.65 -8.78
CA VAL A 102 12.78 9.46 -8.54
C VAL A 102 13.09 10.93 -8.71
N ALA A 103 12.57 11.55 -9.77
CA ALA A 103 12.71 12.99 -9.97
C ALA A 103 11.85 13.77 -8.92
N PRO A 104 12.24 15.01 -8.55
CA PRO A 104 11.48 15.80 -7.56
C PRO A 104 9.98 15.98 -7.92
N VAL A 105 9.65 16.08 -9.21
CA VAL A 105 8.26 16.16 -9.69
C VAL A 105 7.52 14.85 -9.43
N ASP A 106 8.19 13.72 -9.57
CA ASP A 106 7.60 12.39 -9.40
C ASP A 106 7.27 12.10 -7.94
N GLN A 107 8.04 12.67 -6.99
CA GLN A 107 7.73 12.59 -5.56
C GLN A 107 6.38 13.22 -5.21
N LEU A 108 5.82 14.09 -6.06
CA LEU A 108 4.50 14.67 -5.87
C LEU A 108 3.45 14.01 -6.75
N THR A 109 3.78 13.77 -8.01
CA THR A 109 2.79 13.37 -9.03
C THR A 109 2.34 11.92 -8.88
N TYR A 110 3.26 10.97 -8.61
CA TYR A 110 2.90 9.56 -8.37
C TYR A 110 2.04 9.38 -7.11
N PRO A 111 2.40 9.95 -5.93
CA PRO A 111 1.52 9.92 -4.78
C PRO A 111 0.13 10.49 -5.02
N LEU A 112 -0.01 11.56 -5.83
CA LEU A 112 -1.31 12.13 -6.17
C LEU A 112 -2.15 11.18 -7.02
N ALA A 113 -1.55 10.56 -8.06
CA ALA A 113 -2.27 9.61 -8.92
C ALA A 113 -2.70 8.36 -8.15
N ASP A 114 -1.83 7.82 -7.29
CA ASP A 114 -2.15 6.66 -6.46
C ASP A 114 -3.19 7.01 -5.39
N SER A 115 -3.09 8.18 -4.78
CA SER A 115 -4.08 8.67 -3.81
C SER A 115 -5.47 8.79 -4.45
N PHE A 116 -5.56 9.34 -5.66
CA PHE A 116 -6.81 9.43 -6.41
C PHE A 116 -7.43 8.03 -6.63
N ALA A 117 -6.64 7.08 -7.11
CA ALA A 117 -7.10 5.71 -7.34
C ALA A 117 -7.57 5.03 -6.03
N LEU A 118 -6.82 5.19 -4.93
CA LEU A 118 -7.14 4.57 -3.65
C LEU A 118 -8.34 5.22 -2.96
N VAL A 119 -8.59 6.52 -3.18
CA VAL A 119 -9.83 7.19 -2.74
C VAL A 119 -11.03 6.63 -3.51
N VAL A 120 -10.94 6.47 -4.84
CA VAL A 120 -11.98 5.83 -5.65
C VAL A 120 -12.23 4.39 -5.18
N MET A 121 -11.15 3.62 -4.95
CA MET A 121 -11.25 2.27 -4.37
C MET A 121 -11.98 2.28 -3.03
N GLY A 122 -11.65 3.21 -2.14
CA GLY A 122 -12.27 3.35 -0.83
C GLY A 122 -13.77 3.63 -0.93
N ILE A 123 -14.19 4.58 -1.77
CA ILE A 123 -15.60 4.90 -2.00
C ILE A 123 -16.36 3.67 -2.51
N LEU A 124 -15.86 3.02 -3.56
CA LEU A 124 -16.49 1.85 -4.17
C LEU A 124 -16.52 0.65 -3.20
N THR A 125 -15.45 0.44 -2.42
CA THR A 125 -15.39 -0.59 -1.38
C THR A 125 -16.47 -0.35 -0.33
N GLY A 126 -16.61 0.87 0.14
CA GLY A 126 -17.67 1.25 1.07
C GLY A 126 -19.07 1.02 0.51
N LEU A 127 -19.33 1.47 -0.71
CA LEU A 127 -20.63 1.35 -1.38
C LEU A 127 -21.05 -0.10 -1.64
N LEU A 128 -20.11 -0.93 -2.12
CA LEU A 128 -20.42 -2.27 -2.63
C LEU A 128 -20.18 -3.38 -1.60
N LEU A 129 -19.20 -3.24 -0.71
CA LEU A 129 -18.82 -4.23 0.29
C LEU A 129 -19.12 -3.81 1.72
N GLY A 130 -19.22 -2.52 2.01
CA GLY A 130 -19.51 -1.97 3.33
C GLY A 130 -20.91 -2.37 3.82
N LYS A 131 -21.06 -2.44 5.13
CA LYS A 131 -22.34 -2.67 5.80
C LYS A 131 -22.52 -1.62 6.88
N THR A 132 -23.65 -0.91 6.85
CA THR A 132 -24.01 -0.04 7.97
C THR A 132 -24.21 -0.90 9.22
N GLN A 133 -23.42 -0.66 10.24
CA GLN A 133 -23.48 -1.38 11.51
C GLN A 133 -23.62 -0.38 12.65
N ALA A 134 -24.48 -0.72 13.61
CA ALA A 134 -24.54 -0.01 14.88
C ALA A 134 -23.21 -0.20 15.64
N GLU A 135 -22.87 0.76 16.47
CA GLU A 135 -21.64 0.76 17.27
C GLU A 135 -21.65 -0.44 18.23
N THR A 136 -20.98 -1.50 17.82
CA THR A 136 -20.72 -2.65 18.71
C THR A 136 -19.37 -2.44 19.36
N SER A 137 -19.27 -2.74 20.64
CA SER A 137 -18.13 -2.57 21.53
C SER A 137 -16.76 -2.52 20.82
N ARG A 138 -16.24 -1.31 20.61
CA ARG A 138 -14.87 -1.07 20.16
C ARG A 138 -13.91 -1.70 21.17
N ARG A 139 -13.02 -2.57 20.72
CA ARG A 139 -11.96 -3.09 21.56
C ARG A 139 -11.07 -1.91 21.99
N LYS A 140 -11.33 -1.36 23.16
CA LYS A 140 -10.48 -0.31 23.76
C LYS A 140 -9.12 -0.94 24.05
N ASN A 141 -8.13 -0.66 23.23
CA ASN A 141 -6.76 -0.97 23.58
C ASN A 141 -6.29 0.08 24.60
N LYS A 142 -6.06 -0.34 25.84
CA LYS A 142 -5.73 0.56 26.96
C LYS A 142 -4.37 1.25 26.80
N ASN A 143 -3.48 0.70 25.97
CA ASN A 143 -2.14 1.27 25.78
C ASN A 143 -1.68 1.01 24.33
N THR A 144 -1.80 2.01 23.44
CA THR A 144 -1.41 1.91 22.03
C THR A 144 -0.01 2.45 21.77
N VAL A 145 0.55 3.23 22.69
CA VAL A 145 1.84 3.91 22.50
C VAL A 145 2.98 2.90 22.36
N LEU A 146 3.09 1.97 23.30
CA LEU A 146 4.19 0.98 23.27
C LEU A 146 4.19 0.10 22.02
N PRO A 147 3.06 -0.48 21.57
CA PRO A 147 3.00 -1.20 20.28
C PRO A 147 3.37 -0.34 19.08
N VAL A 148 2.95 0.93 19.03
CA VAL A 148 3.30 1.84 17.94
C VAL A 148 4.81 2.09 17.92
N LEU A 149 5.42 2.41 19.06
CA LEU A 149 6.87 2.60 19.14
C LEU A 149 7.65 1.33 18.77
N ALA A 150 7.17 0.16 19.22
CA ALA A 150 7.82 -1.11 18.92
C ALA A 150 7.78 -1.41 17.40
N ILE A 151 6.62 -1.24 16.73
CA ILE A 151 6.49 -1.45 15.29
C ILE A 151 7.36 -0.46 14.51
N ALA A 152 7.34 0.82 14.89
CA ALA A 152 8.17 1.84 14.25
C ALA A 152 9.67 1.52 14.43
N ALA A 153 10.11 1.14 15.62
CA ALA A 153 11.49 0.75 15.89
C ALA A 153 11.90 -0.49 15.07
N CYS A 154 11.05 -1.51 14.99
CA CYS A 154 11.30 -2.71 14.15
C CYS A 154 11.45 -2.33 12.68
N PHE A 155 10.58 -1.45 12.16
CA PHE A 155 10.66 -1.00 10.77
C PHE A 155 11.99 -0.27 10.50
N VAL A 156 12.35 0.70 11.33
CA VAL A 156 13.62 1.45 11.20
C VAL A 156 14.82 0.52 11.29
N SER A 157 14.83 -0.40 12.27
CA SER A 157 15.93 -1.36 12.43
C SER A 157 16.07 -2.27 11.22
N TRP A 158 14.95 -2.77 10.69
CA TRP A 158 14.96 -3.63 9.50
C TRP A 158 15.46 -2.87 8.26
N ARG A 159 14.97 -1.64 8.04
CA ARG A 159 15.47 -0.78 6.94
C ARG A 159 16.95 -0.47 7.07
N THR A 160 17.44 -0.21 8.28
CA THR A 160 18.87 0.01 8.52
C THR A 160 19.71 -1.23 8.15
N ILE A 161 19.24 -2.43 8.50
CA ILE A 161 19.91 -3.68 8.08
C ILE A 161 19.88 -3.84 6.56
N GLN A 162 18.77 -3.53 5.91
CA GLN A 162 18.64 -3.60 4.44
C GLN A 162 19.65 -2.68 3.74
N TYR A 163 19.87 -1.47 4.25
CA TYR A 163 20.81 -0.52 3.67
C TYR A 163 22.26 -0.86 3.98
N LEU A 164 22.60 -1.24 5.24
CA LEU A 164 24.00 -1.39 5.67
C LEU A 164 24.56 -2.81 5.46
N VAL A 165 23.71 -3.84 5.42
CA VAL A 165 24.15 -5.25 5.39
C VAL A 165 23.76 -5.93 4.08
N ILE A 166 22.53 -5.67 3.59
CA ILE A 166 22.00 -6.33 2.40
C ILE A 166 22.29 -5.51 1.13
N ASP A 167 22.54 -4.21 1.30
CA ASP A 167 22.88 -3.25 0.22
C ASP A 167 21.78 -3.18 -0.85
N ILE A 168 20.53 -3.01 -0.41
CA ILE A 168 19.38 -2.84 -1.32
C ILE A 168 19.49 -1.52 -2.09
N TYR A 169 18.93 -1.49 -3.31
CA TYR A 169 18.85 -0.28 -4.12
C TYR A 169 18.19 0.88 -3.37
N SER A 170 18.94 1.94 -3.05
CA SER A 170 18.49 3.09 -2.25
C SER A 170 19.34 4.33 -2.53
N SER A 171 18.93 5.48 -1.98
CA SER A 171 19.77 6.68 -1.92
C SER A 171 20.57 6.79 -0.61
N PHE A 172 20.66 5.72 0.18
CA PHE A 172 21.28 5.80 1.51
C PHE A 172 22.74 6.28 1.46
N ASP A 173 23.52 5.83 0.49
CA ASP A 173 24.94 6.24 0.35
C ASP A 173 25.11 7.69 -0.09
N ILE A 174 24.12 8.24 -0.81
CA ILE A 174 24.17 9.60 -1.36
C ILE A 174 23.52 10.59 -0.38
N GLU A 175 22.39 10.20 0.19
CA GLU A 175 21.52 11.04 1.04
C GLU A 175 21.12 10.32 2.34
N PRO A 176 22.07 9.95 3.21
CA PRO A 176 21.81 9.13 4.39
C PRO A 176 20.82 9.78 5.37
N VAL A 177 20.93 11.09 5.56
CA VAL A 177 20.07 11.84 6.50
C VAL A 177 18.60 11.85 6.02
N GLN A 178 18.39 12.10 4.74
CA GLN A 178 17.03 12.13 4.15
C GLN A 178 16.41 10.74 4.18
N THR A 179 17.18 9.72 3.80
CA THR A 179 16.76 8.32 3.81
C THR A 179 16.39 7.85 5.21
N MET A 180 17.19 8.18 6.23
CA MET A 180 16.87 7.84 7.61
C MET A 180 15.67 8.63 8.14
N ALA A 181 15.54 9.92 7.83
CA ALA A 181 14.37 10.72 8.17
C ALA A 181 13.09 10.12 7.57
N TRP A 182 13.16 9.67 6.31
CA TRP A 182 12.07 8.93 5.68
C TRP A 182 11.76 7.62 6.43
N CYS A 183 12.77 6.84 6.82
CA CYS A 183 12.56 5.60 7.57
C CYS A 183 11.78 5.83 8.87
N PHE A 184 12.12 6.87 9.63
CA PHE A 184 11.39 7.23 10.85
C PHE A 184 9.95 7.63 10.57
N LEU A 185 9.72 8.47 9.56
CA LEU A 185 8.38 8.89 9.16
C LEU A 185 7.55 7.69 8.69
N ALA A 186 8.10 6.85 7.81
CA ALA A 186 7.44 5.67 7.29
C ALA A 186 7.10 4.67 8.41
N GLY A 187 8.05 4.38 9.29
CA GLY A 187 7.85 3.50 10.43
C GLY A 187 6.73 3.99 11.36
N LEU A 188 6.67 5.29 11.62
CA LEU A 188 5.62 5.89 12.44
C LEU A 188 4.25 5.82 11.77
N VAL A 189 4.15 6.19 10.48
CA VAL A 189 2.89 6.15 9.73
C VAL A 189 2.35 4.71 9.68
N ILE A 190 3.19 3.75 9.32
CA ILE A 190 2.84 2.32 9.28
C ILE A 190 2.36 1.84 10.65
N ALA A 191 3.09 2.16 11.72
CA ALA A 191 2.75 1.74 13.07
C ALA A 191 1.40 2.28 13.53
N LEU A 192 1.11 3.56 13.23
CA LEU A 192 -0.19 4.19 13.54
C LEU A 192 -1.33 3.53 12.78
N ILE A 193 -1.15 3.26 11.48
CA ILE A 193 -2.15 2.60 10.64
C ILE A 193 -2.38 1.16 11.12
N MET A 194 -1.33 0.40 11.39
CA MET A 194 -1.43 -0.95 11.92
C MET A 194 -2.14 -0.98 13.28
N ALA A 195 -1.83 -0.05 14.19
CA ALA A 195 -2.51 0.08 15.47
C ALA A 195 -4.00 0.39 15.29
N TRP A 196 -4.34 1.25 14.32
CA TRP A 196 -5.73 1.59 14.02
C TRP A 196 -6.49 0.41 13.39
N ILE A 197 -5.96 -0.25 12.35
CA ILE A 197 -6.59 -1.40 11.69
C ILE A 197 -6.75 -2.57 12.66
N ASN A 198 -5.80 -2.77 13.55
CA ASN A 198 -5.81 -3.84 14.55
C ASN A 198 -7.06 -3.82 15.45
N MET A 199 -7.69 -2.66 15.65
CA MET A 199 -8.93 -2.55 16.41
C MET A 199 -10.12 -3.23 15.74
N TYR A 200 -10.07 -3.45 14.44
CA TYR A 200 -11.16 -4.01 13.63
C TYR A 200 -10.95 -5.47 13.24
N ILE A 201 -9.78 -6.05 13.57
CA ILE A 201 -9.50 -7.46 13.25
C ILE A 201 -10.23 -8.36 14.24
N ASP A 202 -10.99 -9.32 13.68
CA ASP A 202 -11.67 -10.38 14.42
C ASP A 202 -10.83 -11.66 14.35
N ALA A 203 -10.00 -11.90 15.35
CA ALA A 203 -9.16 -13.09 15.43
C ALA A 203 -9.28 -13.76 16.79
N GLU A 204 -9.31 -15.10 16.79
CA GLU A 204 -9.47 -15.95 17.97
C GLU A 204 -8.19 -15.99 18.81
N CYS A 205 -7.02 -15.85 18.17
CA CYS A 205 -5.73 -15.85 18.85
C CYS A 205 -4.81 -14.75 18.33
N ARG A 206 -3.79 -14.39 19.12
CA ARG A 206 -2.82 -13.34 18.80
C ARG A 206 -2.00 -13.64 17.54
N ILE A 207 -1.63 -14.91 17.30
CA ILE A 207 -0.87 -15.31 16.11
C ILE A 207 -1.68 -15.06 14.86
N LYS A 208 -2.94 -15.50 14.82
CA LYS A 208 -3.86 -15.25 13.69
C LYS A 208 -4.05 -13.75 13.46
N GLN A 209 -4.18 -12.97 14.53
CA GLN A 209 -4.30 -11.51 14.45
C GLN A 209 -3.05 -10.88 13.83
N SER A 210 -1.85 -11.29 14.25
CA SER A 210 -0.58 -10.81 13.71
C SER A 210 -0.37 -11.21 12.25
N LEU A 211 -0.75 -12.43 11.85
CA LEU A 211 -0.68 -12.88 10.46
C LEU A 211 -1.64 -12.10 9.55
N ILE A 212 -2.85 -11.80 10.02
CA ILE A 212 -3.80 -10.98 9.27
C ILE A 212 -3.26 -9.55 9.14
N LEU A 213 -2.81 -8.95 10.23
CA LEU A 213 -2.35 -7.58 10.26
C LEU A 213 -1.04 -7.39 9.48
N GLY A 214 0.00 -8.11 9.88
CA GLY A 214 1.33 -7.98 9.31
C GLY A 214 1.48 -8.67 7.96
N GLY A 215 0.96 -9.89 7.81
CA GLY A 215 1.11 -10.66 6.57
C GLY A 215 0.19 -10.21 5.45
N LEU A 216 -1.13 -10.10 5.73
CA LEU A 216 -2.11 -9.80 4.67
C LEU A 216 -2.32 -8.29 4.51
N LEU A 217 -2.72 -7.59 5.57
CA LEU A 217 -3.15 -6.18 5.44
C LEU A 217 -1.97 -5.24 5.20
N PHE A 218 -0.78 -5.57 5.65
CA PHE A 218 0.44 -4.79 5.42
C PHE A 218 1.37 -5.46 4.40
N GLY A 219 1.94 -6.64 4.68
CA GLY A 219 2.97 -7.25 3.85
C GLY A 219 2.50 -7.53 2.42
N LEU A 220 1.34 -8.21 2.24
CA LEU A 220 0.80 -8.48 0.90
C LEU A 220 0.40 -7.18 0.18
N ASN A 221 -0.16 -6.20 0.89
CA ASN A 221 -0.48 -4.89 0.30
C ASN A 221 0.78 -4.20 -0.24
N LEU A 222 1.85 -4.20 0.54
CA LEU A 222 3.13 -3.61 0.15
C LEU A 222 3.82 -4.40 -0.98
N LEU A 223 3.75 -5.73 -0.93
CA LEU A 223 4.26 -6.57 -2.00
C LEU A 223 3.56 -6.24 -3.33
N LEU A 224 2.23 -6.14 -3.33
CA LEU A 224 1.46 -5.76 -4.50
C LEU A 224 1.81 -4.34 -4.99
N PHE A 225 2.12 -3.43 -4.10
CA PHE A 225 2.61 -2.10 -4.44
C PHE A 225 3.99 -2.16 -5.12
N ASN A 226 4.96 -2.83 -4.51
CA ASN A 226 6.34 -2.89 -5.02
C ASN A 226 6.41 -3.56 -6.39
N PHE A 227 5.57 -4.53 -6.68
CA PHE A 227 5.55 -5.24 -7.97
C PHE A 227 4.99 -4.43 -9.15
N PHE A 228 4.56 -3.19 -8.95
CA PHE A 228 4.37 -2.26 -10.07
C PHE A 228 5.71 -1.81 -10.70
N MET A 229 6.79 -1.78 -9.92
CA MET A 229 8.10 -1.31 -10.38
C MET A 229 8.70 -2.16 -11.52
N PRO A 230 8.69 -3.51 -11.47
CA PRO A 230 9.19 -4.36 -12.57
C PRO A 230 8.42 -4.25 -13.88
N LEU A 231 7.21 -3.70 -13.85
CA LEU A 231 6.45 -3.46 -15.08
C LEU A 231 7.04 -2.30 -15.89
N VAL A 232 7.70 -1.36 -15.20
CA VAL A 232 8.24 -0.12 -15.77
C VAL A 232 9.75 -0.19 -15.95
N PHE A 233 10.47 -0.72 -14.96
CA PHE A 233 11.94 -0.73 -14.88
C PHE A 233 12.50 -2.15 -14.79
N ALA A 234 13.69 -2.36 -15.35
CA ALA A 234 14.46 -3.57 -15.13
C ALA A 234 15.10 -3.50 -13.74
N VAL A 235 14.47 -4.15 -12.77
CA VAL A 235 14.88 -4.19 -11.36
C VAL A 235 15.08 -5.62 -10.89
N ASP A 236 15.90 -5.83 -9.87
CA ASP A 236 16.04 -7.13 -9.23
C ASP A 236 14.79 -7.45 -8.40
N VAL A 237 14.13 -8.55 -8.76
CA VAL A 237 12.93 -9.03 -8.07
C VAL A 237 13.25 -9.47 -6.64
N ILE A 238 14.47 -9.97 -6.38
CA ILE A 238 14.89 -10.37 -5.03
C ILE A 238 15.00 -9.13 -4.14
N ASP A 239 15.60 -8.04 -4.65
CA ASP A 239 15.68 -6.76 -3.94
C ASP A 239 14.27 -6.25 -3.56
N LEU A 240 13.31 -6.34 -4.47
CA LEU A 240 11.92 -5.93 -4.19
C LEU A 240 11.25 -6.76 -3.11
N ILE A 241 11.49 -8.08 -3.09
CA ILE A 241 10.94 -8.96 -2.05
C ILE A 241 11.58 -8.66 -0.69
N ILE A 242 12.88 -8.48 -0.65
CA ILE A 242 13.62 -8.14 0.58
C ILE A 242 13.16 -6.79 1.13
N ARG A 243 12.89 -5.83 0.26
CA ARG A 243 12.40 -4.49 0.59
C ARG A 243 10.99 -4.49 1.21
N THR A 244 10.18 -5.54 0.96
CA THR A 244 8.82 -5.68 1.50
C THR A 244 8.79 -6.19 2.93
#